data_4fa0d0ceb9c60b4ec65b02d9b4c908ff
#
_entry.id   4fa0d0ceb9c60b4ec65b02d9b4c908ff
#
_cell.length_a   1.000
_cell.length_b   1.000
_cell.length_c   1.000
_cell.angle_alpha   90.00
_cell.angle_beta   90.00
_cell.angle_gamma   90.00
#
_symmetry.space_group_name_H-M   'P 1'
#
loop_
_entity.id
_entity.type
_entity.pdbx_description
1 polymer ?
#
loop_
_entity_poly.entity_id
_entity_poly.type
_entity_poly.pdbx_seq_one_letter_code
_entity_poly.pdbx_strand_id
1 'polypeptide(L)'
;NLVNQYATDFTLVTLPSEGGPSNMISVNDGRASFGTSTAESVKEAYDGIGEFQGRPQSRIRHVASFGFSLMFIYTHPDSNIQSVSDLKGRKIVYGGGTGSAVIGKQILDVYGIATDVTAVRGDTDKARAALERKEIDAVFSIARLPVPAYSEMVKRQTLKIIPLDAAGVQALQKRSPRKMFLRDEHVDVYSLVALARLRLPHLKRCALHDSH
;
A
#
# COMPACT_ATOMS: atom_id res chain seq x y z
N ASN A 1 21.77 -6.85 -3.29
CA ASN A 1 21.17 -5.82 -4.14
C ASN A 1 21.67 -6.03 -5.58
N LEU A 2 20.77 -6.48 -6.48
CA LEU A 2 21.11 -6.77 -7.88
C LEU A 2 21.70 -5.55 -8.60
N VAL A 3 21.19 -4.35 -8.32
CA VAL A 3 21.69 -3.11 -8.95
C VAL A 3 23.17 -2.94 -8.69
N ASN A 4 23.63 -3.14 -7.45
CA ASN A 4 25.04 -2.97 -7.10
C ASN A 4 25.96 -4.05 -7.68
N GLN A 5 25.41 -5.16 -8.18
CA GLN A 5 26.20 -6.20 -8.88
C GLN A 5 26.53 -5.80 -10.30
N TYR A 6 25.74 -4.91 -10.91
CA TYR A 6 25.89 -4.50 -12.31
C TYR A 6 26.25 -3.01 -12.49
N ALA A 7 26.06 -2.20 -11.46
CA ALA A 7 26.41 -0.77 -11.51
C ALA A 7 27.92 -0.57 -11.29
N THR A 8 28.57 0.12 -12.20
CA THR A 8 30.01 0.45 -12.11
C THR A 8 30.26 1.84 -11.54
N ASP A 9 29.30 2.77 -11.72
CA ASP A 9 29.50 4.19 -11.50
C ASP A 9 28.79 4.73 -10.25
N PHE A 10 27.99 3.91 -9.60
CA PHE A 10 27.29 4.28 -8.36
C PHE A 10 26.97 3.08 -7.47
N THR A 11 26.72 3.34 -6.22
CA THR A 11 26.23 2.35 -5.26
C THR A 11 24.82 2.72 -4.79
N LEU A 12 23.88 1.79 -4.88
CA LEU A 12 22.53 1.95 -4.35
C LEU A 12 22.50 1.54 -2.87
N VAL A 13 22.20 2.48 -2.01
CA VAL A 13 22.01 2.26 -0.57
C VAL A 13 20.52 2.25 -0.27
N THR A 14 20.02 1.18 0.33
CA THR A 14 18.64 1.07 0.76
C THR A 14 18.46 1.71 2.14
N LEU A 15 17.55 2.66 2.25
CA LEU A 15 17.19 3.30 3.50
C LEU A 15 15.85 2.77 4.00
N PRO A 16 15.73 2.39 5.28
CA PRO A 16 14.45 2.03 5.87
C PRO A 16 13.52 3.25 5.89
N SER A 17 12.23 3.02 5.70
CA SER A 17 11.22 4.08 5.70
C SER A 17 9.87 3.57 6.21
N GLU A 18 9.00 4.50 6.57
CA GLU A 18 7.62 4.22 6.99
C GLU A 18 6.65 3.99 5.82
N GLY A 19 7.14 3.98 4.58
CA GLY A 19 6.35 3.71 3.38
C GLY A 19 6.10 4.93 2.49
N GLY A 20 5.11 4.80 1.59
CA GLY A 20 4.88 5.71 0.48
C GLY A 20 4.95 7.21 0.79
N PRO A 21 4.16 7.77 1.72
CA PRO A 21 4.20 9.21 2.01
C PRO A 21 5.57 9.70 2.49
N SER A 22 6.23 8.97 3.40
CA SER A 22 7.56 9.35 3.87
C SER A 22 8.62 9.28 2.78
N ASN A 23 8.49 8.32 1.86
CA ASN A 23 9.36 8.21 0.69
C ASN A 23 9.24 9.44 -0.21
N MET A 24 8.02 9.90 -0.49
CA MET A 24 7.79 11.07 -1.34
C MET A 24 8.35 12.35 -0.72
N ILE A 25 8.18 12.55 0.59
CA ILE A 25 8.79 13.66 1.31
C ILE A 25 10.32 13.57 1.23
N SER A 26 10.89 12.40 1.47
CA SER A 26 12.35 12.20 1.44
C SER A 26 12.95 12.48 0.06
N VAL A 27 12.26 12.08 -1.01
CA VAL A 27 12.69 12.37 -2.39
C VAL A 27 12.51 13.86 -2.72
N ASN A 28 11.36 14.45 -2.36
CA ASN A 28 11.08 15.87 -2.58
C ASN A 28 12.13 16.77 -1.91
N ASP A 29 12.50 16.44 -0.68
CA ASP A 29 13.47 17.19 0.10
C ASP A 29 14.94 16.90 -0.30
N GLY A 30 15.15 15.86 -1.11
CA GLY A 30 16.49 15.45 -1.57
C GLY A 30 17.26 14.63 -0.54
N ARG A 31 16.59 14.07 0.47
CA ARG A 31 17.19 13.12 1.43
C ARG A 31 17.38 11.73 0.81
N ALA A 32 16.59 11.41 -0.20
CA ALA A 32 16.73 10.21 -1.01
C ALA A 32 16.71 10.57 -2.50
N SER A 33 17.48 9.85 -3.32
CA SER A 33 17.50 10.04 -4.77
C SER A 33 16.28 9.38 -5.43
N PHE A 34 15.85 8.23 -4.89
CA PHE A 34 14.73 7.45 -5.38
C PHE A 34 13.85 7.01 -4.21
N GLY A 35 12.59 6.76 -4.51
CA GLY A 35 11.64 6.20 -3.55
C GLY A 35 10.56 5.41 -4.27
N THR A 36 9.89 4.53 -3.55
CA THR A 36 8.77 3.75 -4.07
C THR A 36 7.47 4.16 -3.38
N SER A 37 6.38 4.23 -4.14
CA SER A 37 5.06 4.54 -3.60
C SER A 37 3.96 3.98 -4.51
N THR A 38 2.70 4.13 -4.09
CA THR A 38 1.56 3.86 -4.97
C THR A 38 1.30 5.05 -5.88
N ALA A 39 0.77 4.83 -7.08
CA ALA A 39 0.44 5.90 -8.02
C ALA A 39 -0.53 6.93 -7.41
N GLU A 40 -1.48 6.46 -6.60
CA GLU A 40 -2.42 7.32 -5.89
C GLU A 40 -1.73 8.27 -4.92
N SER A 41 -0.90 7.70 -4.01
CA SER A 41 -0.17 8.52 -3.04
C SER A 41 0.77 9.52 -3.74
N VAL A 42 1.35 9.14 -4.89
CA VAL A 42 2.16 10.07 -5.71
C VAL A 42 1.33 11.23 -6.21
N LYS A 43 0.13 10.94 -6.73
CA LYS A 43 -0.77 12.00 -7.21
C LYS A 43 -1.21 12.92 -6.07
N GLU A 44 -1.62 12.36 -4.93
CA GLU A 44 -1.99 13.15 -3.76
C GLU A 44 -0.83 14.04 -3.27
N ALA A 45 0.38 13.49 -3.25
CA ALA A 45 1.56 14.23 -2.86
C ALA A 45 1.88 15.36 -3.84
N TYR A 46 1.83 15.09 -5.14
CA TYR A 46 2.09 16.10 -6.17
C TYR A 46 1.05 17.22 -6.15
N ASP A 47 -0.22 16.88 -5.99
CA ASP A 47 -1.35 17.83 -5.96
C ASP A 47 -1.47 18.55 -4.60
N GLY A 48 -0.81 18.08 -3.55
CA GLY A 48 -0.90 18.63 -2.19
C GLY A 48 -2.25 18.40 -1.54
N ILE A 49 -2.85 17.23 -1.75
CA ILE A 49 -4.14 16.81 -1.18
C ILE A 49 -3.98 15.59 -0.26
N GLY A 50 -5.05 15.19 0.41
CA GLY A 50 -5.01 14.05 1.33
C GLY A 50 -4.03 14.27 2.48
N GLU A 51 -3.10 13.35 2.70
CA GLU A 51 -2.06 13.48 3.74
C GLU A 51 -1.09 14.66 3.47
N PHE A 52 -1.07 15.18 2.24
CA PHE A 52 -0.22 16.30 1.82
C PHE A 52 -0.97 17.62 1.69
N GLN A 53 -2.14 17.74 2.31
CA GLN A 53 -2.98 18.94 2.22
C GLN A 53 -2.19 20.22 2.46
N GLY A 54 -2.17 21.11 1.43
CA GLY A 54 -1.43 22.36 1.46
C GLY A 54 0.10 22.26 1.36
N ARG A 55 0.65 21.04 1.19
CA ARG A 55 2.10 20.80 1.11
C ARG A 55 2.46 19.95 -0.12
N PRO A 56 2.28 20.45 -1.34
CA PRO A 56 2.54 19.69 -2.56
C PRO A 56 4.02 19.31 -2.68
N GLN A 57 4.27 18.06 -3.05
CA GLN A 57 5.58 17.51 -3.28
C GLN A 57 5.98 17.69 -4.76
N SER A 58 6.07 18.92 -5.22
CA SER A 58 6.17 19.26 -6.65
C SER A 58 7.50 18.90 -7.33
N ARG A 59 8.51 18.51 -6.55
CA ARG A 59 9.84 18.12 -7.08
C ARG A 59 9.95 16.64 -7.42
N ILE A 60 8.98 15.82 -7.03
CA ILE A 60 8.99 14.40 -7.37
C ILE A 60 8.68 14.19 -8.85
N ARG A 61 9.26 13.15 -9.44
CA ARG A 61 9.03 12.74 -10.82
C ARG A 61 8.84 11.23 -10.88
N HIS A 62 7.91 10.79 -11.68
CA HIS A 62 7.72 9.38 -11.98
C HIS A 62 8.84 8.88 -12.87
N VAL A 63 9.46 7.77 -12.52
CA VAL A 63 10.54 7.15 -13.28
C VAL A 63 10.08 5.86 -13.93
N ALA A 64 9.48 4.96 -13.15
CA ALA A 64 9.03 3.66 -13.65
C ALA A 64 7.89 3.09 -12.80
N SER A 65 7.10 2.21 -13.39
CA SER A 65 6.10 1.40 -12.70
C SER A 65 6.57 -0.05 -12.63
N PHE A 66 6.47 -0.67 -11.44
CA PHE A 66 6.99 -2.02 -11.19
C PHE A 66 5.90 -3.08 -11.06
N GLY A 67 4.69 -2.80 -11.50
CA GLY A 67 3.55 -3.72 -11.42
C GLY A 67 2.58 -3.37 -10.29
N PHE A 68 1.73 -4.34 -9.94
CA PHE A 68 0.61 -4.14 -9.03
C PHE A 68 0.94 -4.64 -7.63
N SER A 69 0.33 -4.02 -6.63
CA SER A 69 0.30 -4.51 -5.26
C SER A 69 -1.13 -4.85 -4.89
N LEU A 70 -1.33 -5.88 -4.08
CA LEU A 70 -2.64 -6.31 -3.61
C LEU A 70 -2.81 -5.90 -2.14
N MET A 71 -4.03 -5.50 -1.79
CA MET A 71 -4.45 -5.41 -0.40
C MET A 71 -4.89 -6.80 0.06
N PHE A 72 -4.23 -7.30 1.09
CA PHE A 72 -4.60 -8.52 1.79
C PHE A 72 -5.24 -8.17 3.12
N ILE A 73 -6.41 -8.74 3.37
CA ILE A 73 -7.04 -8.75 4.67
C ILE A 73 -7.01 -10.20 5.13
N TYR A 74 -6.37 -10.46 6.25
CA TYR A 74 -6.25 -11.82 6.75
C TYR A 74 -6.42 -11.90 8.28
N THR A 75 -6.88 -13.04 8.72
CA THR A 75 -7.19 -13.36 10.11
C THR A 75 -6.65 -14.73 10.49
N HIS A 76 -6.71 -15.08 11.78
CA HIS A 76 -6.40 -16.41 12.26
C HIS A 76 -7.36 -17.45 11.64
N PRO A 77 -6.90 -18.64 11.24
CA PRO A 77 -7.74 -19.63 10.57
C PRO A 77 -8.95 -20.07 11.41
N ASP A 78 -8.80 -20.19 12.73
CA ASP A 78 -9.88 -20.56 13.66
C ASP A 78 -10.83 -19.40 13.98
N SER A 79 -10.62 -18.22 13.39
CA SER A 79 -11.46 -17.06 13.62
C SER A 79 -12.85 -17.26 12.98
N ASN A 80 -13.89 -16.78 13.63
CA ASN A 80 -15.24 -16.72 13.08
C ASN A 80 -15.44 -15.58 12.06
N ILE A 81 -14.41 -14.76 11.82
CA ILE A 81 -14.44 -13.67 10.83
C ILE A 81 -14.39 -14.27 9.44
N GLN A 82 -15.41 -14.02 8.61
CA GLN A 82 -15.51 -14.51 7.24
C GLN A 82 -15.64 -13.39 6.20
N SER A 83 -16.02 -12.21 6.65
CA SER A 83 -16.23 -11.02 5.83
C SER A 83 -15.64 -9.78 6.48
N VAL A 84 -15.53 -8.69 5.72
CA VAL A 84 -15.10 -7.40 6.27
C VAL A 84 -16.08 -6.88 7.31
N SER A 85 -17.37 -7.14 7.15
CA SER A 85 -18.41 -6.73 8.12
C SER A 85 -18.20 -7.35 9.51
N ASP A 86 -17.62 -8.55 9.60
CA ASP A 86 -17.35 -9.24 10.87
C ASP A 86 -16.20 -8.60 11.66
N LEU A 87 -15.51 -7.62 11.07
CA LEU A 87 -14.47 -6.84 11.74
C LEU A 87 -15.03 -5.79 12.69
N LYS A 88 -16.34 -5.56 12.71
CA LYS A 88 -16.98 -4.65 13.66
C LYS A 88 -16.65 -5.05 15.10
N GLY A 89 -16.17 -4.09 15.90
CA GLY A 89 -15.73 -4.31 17.27
C GLY A 89 -14.37 -5.02 17.42
N ARG A 90 -13.67 -5.29 16.33
CA ARG A 90 -12.43 -6.06 16.32
C ARG A 90 -11.19 -5.17 16.39
N LYS A 91 -10.10 -5.79 16.79
CA LYS A 91 -8.77 -5.17 16.90
C LYS A 91 -7.96 -5.53 15.67
N ILE A 92 -7.62 -4.53 14.86
CA ILE A 92 -6.91 -4.72 13.60
C ILE A 92 -5.59 -3.97 13.55
N VAL A 93 -4.67 -4.45 12.72
CA VAL A 93 -3.41 -3.76 12.44
C VAL A 93 -3.28 -3.46 10.95
N TYR A 94 -2.95 -2.22 10.61
CA TYR A 94 -2.47 -1.85 9.29
C TYR A 94 -0.96 -2.11 9.24
N GLY A 95 -0.57 -3.22 8.61
CA GLY A 95 0.82 -3.65 8.48
C GLY A 95 1.53 -2.99 7.31
N GLY A 96 2.81 -2.69 7.49
CA GLY A 96 3.69 -2.33 6.38
C GLY A 96 3.58 -0.91 5.84
N GLY A 97 3.18 0.06 6.65
CA GLY A 97 3.26 1.46 6.28
C GLY A 97 1.92 2.15 6.02
N THR A 98 1.99 3.43 5.61
CA THR A 98 0.83 4.31 5.47
C THR A 98 -0.15 3.88 4.39
N GLY A 99 0.32 3.26 3.30
CA GLY A 99 -0.56 2.78 2.23
C GLY A 99 -1.62 1.79 2.71
N SER A 100 -1.24 0.82 3.55
CA SER A 100 -2.18 -0.14 4.12
C SER A 100 -3.24 0.54 5.00
N ALA A 101 -2.85 1.58 5.75
CA ALA A 101 -3.78 2.33 6.58
C ALA A 101 -4.75 3.16 5.74
N VAL A 102 -4.27 3.82 4.68
CA VAL A 102 -5.13 4.64 3.79
C VAL A 102 -6.17 3.77 3.10
N ILE A 103 -5.74 2.72 2.42
CA ILE A 103 -6.67 1.84 1.69
C ILE A 103 -7.54 1.02 2.65
N GLY A 104 -6.96 0.51 3.74
CA GLY A 104 -7.72 -0.23 4.76
C GLY A 104 -8.83 0.62 5.38
N LYS A 105 -8.56 1.89 5.68
CA LYS A 105 -9.59 2.81 6.16
C LYS A 105 -10.68 3.06 5.12
N GLN A 106 -10.33 3.23 3.84
CA GLN A 106 -11.33 3.36 2.77
C GLN A 106 -12.22 2.12 2.66
N ILE A 107 -11.67 0.92 2.83
CA ILE A 107 -12.43 -0.31 2.86
C ILE A 107 -13.40 -0.29 4.05
N LEU A 108 -12.93 -0.04 5.25
CA LEU A 108 -13.79 0.01 6.45
C LEU A 108 -14.87 1.09 6.35
N ASP A 109 -14.56 2.24 5.74
CA ASP A 109 -15.54 3.32 5.47
C ASP A 109 -16.65 2.87 4.54
N VAL A 110 -16.33 2.10 3.50
CA VAL A 110 -17.31 1.55 2.54
C VAL A 110 -18.26 0.58 3.24
N TYR A 111 -17.76 -0.21 4.17
CA TYR A 111 -18.58 -1.11 4.98
C TYR A 111 -19.26 -0.44 6.19
N GLY A 112 -19.03 0.87 6.39
CA GLY A 112 -19.65 1.63 7.47
C GLY A 112 -19.18 1.27 8.88
N ILE A 113 -18.01 0.65 9.02
CA ILE A 113 -17.47 0.16 10.30
C ILE A 113 -16.16 0.82 10.72
N ALA A 114 -15.71 1.87 10.03
CA ALA A 114 -14.42 2.50 10.29
C ALA A 114 -14.28 3.05 11.72
N THR A 115 -15.36 3.47 12.35
CA THR A 115 -15.41 3.94 13.75
C THR A 115 -15.60 2.83 14.77
N ASP A 116 -15.97 1.64 14.30
CA ASP A 116 -16.33 0.51 15.17
C ASP A 116 -15.16 -0.47 15.36
N VAL A 117 -14.03 -0.21 14.73
CA VAL A 117 -12.81 -1.05 14.86
C VAL A 117 -11.73 -0.33 15.65
N THR A 118 -10.96 -1.08 16.43
CA THR A 118 -9.74 -0.57 17.04
C THR A 118 -8.57 -0.83 16.10
N ALA A 119 -8.14 0.20 15.37
CA ALA A 119 -7.13 0.09 14.34
C ALA A 119 -5.82 0.80 14.72
N VAL A 120 -4.70 0.11 14.60
CA VAL A 120 -3.36 0.67 14.82
C VAL A 120 -2.44 0.40 13.63
N ARG A 121 -1.43 1.25 13.45
CA ARG A 121 -0.35 1.00 12.48
C ARG A 121 0.71 0.15 13.13
N GLY A 122 1.33 -0.74 12.35
CA GLY A 122 2.39 -1.60 12.86
C GLY A 122 3.26 -2.21 11.76
N ASP A 123 4.35 -2.79 12.18
CA ASP A 123 5.20 -3.60 11.32
C ASP A 123 4.46 -4.88 10.91
N THR A 124 4.57 -5.30 9.65
CA THR A 124 3.83 -6.45 9.11
C THR A 124 4.22 -7.77 9.79
N ASP A 125 5.51 -7.97 10.08
CA ASP A 125 5.97 -9.22 10.71
C ASP A 125 5.54 -9.30 12.17
N LYS A 126 5.60 -8.17 12.89
CA LYS A 126 5.08 -8.07 14.26
C LYS A 126 3.57 -8.26 14.30
N ALA A 127 2.84 -7.69 13.35
CA ALA A 127 1.38 -7.87 13.23
C ALA A 127 1.03 -9.33 12.98
N ARG A 128 1.77 -10.02 12.11
CA ARG A 128 1.59 -11.45 11.85
C ARG A 128 1.81 -12.27 13.12
N ALA A 129 2.91 -12.03 13.83
CA ALA A 129 3.18 -12.74 15.08
C ALA A 129 2.13 -12.47 16.16
N ALA A 130 1.60 -11.24 16.23
CA ALA A 130 0.50 -10.90 17.14
C ALA A 130 -0.82 -11.60 16.73
N LEU A 131 -1.08 -11.76 15.42
CA LEU A 131 -2.22 -12.51 14.93
C LEU A 131 -2.13 -14.00 15.30
N GLU A 132 -0.96 -14.61 15.14
CA GLU A 132 -0.70 -16.01 15.53
C GLU A 132 -0.92 -16.23 17.03
N ARG A 133 -0.58 -15.23 17.86
CA ARG A 133 -0.84 -15.26 19.31
C ARG A 133 -2.26 -14.84 19.70
N LYS A 134 -3.12 -14.55 18.72
CA LYS A 134 -4.52 -14.08 18.91
C LYS A 134 -4.62 -12.78 19.75
N GLU A 135 -3.60 -11.93 19.71
CA GLU A 135 -3.59 -10.61 20.37
C GLU A 135 -4.34 -9.56 19.55
N ILE A 136 -4.51 -9.82 18.27
CA ILE A 136 -5.29 -9.04 17.30
C ILE A 136 -6.16 -9.95 16.47
N ASP A 137 -7.20 -9.39 15.85
CA ASP A 137 -8.20 -10.15 15.10
C ASP A 137 -7.92 -10.22 13.60
N ALA A 138 -7.37 -9.15 13.01
CA ALA A 138 -7.03 -9.13 11.59
C ALA A 138 -5.88 -8.18 11.26
N VAL A 139 -5.28 -8.41 10.10
CA VAL A 139 -4.23 -7.56 9.52
C VAL A 139 -4.62 -7.14 8.13
N PHE A 140 -4.45 -5.85 7.84
CA PHE A 140 -4.52 -5.26 6.51
C PHE A 140 -3.11 -5.00 6.03
N SER A 141 -2.71 -5.58 4.92
CA SER A 141 -1.35 -5.45 4.40
C SER A 141 -1.33 -5.30 2.89
N ILE A 142 -0.56 -4.36 2.38
CA ILE A 142 -0.31 -4.23 0.94
C ILE A 142 0.98 -4.96 0.63
N ALA A 143 0.91 -5.88 -0.33
CA ALA A 143 2.08 -6.61 -0.80
C ALA A 143 2.01 -6.88 -2.30
N ARG A 144 3.17 -7.06 -2.91
CA ARG A 144 3.30 -7.48 -4.31
C ARG A 144 3.45 -8.98 -4.39
N LEU A 145 2.67 -9.62 -5.26
CA LEU A 145 2.82 -11.04 -5.51
C LEU A 145 4.04 -11.34 -6.39
N PRO A 146 4.68 -12.50 -6.23
CA PRO A 146 4.44 -13.48 -5.14
C PRO A 146 5.03 -13.02 -3.80
N VAL A 147 4.31 -13.28 -2.70
CA VAL A 147 4.85 -13.12 -1.35
C VAL A 147 5.10 -14.51 -0.77
N PRO A 148 6.34 -15.00 -0.79
CA PRO A 148 6.63 -16.38 -0.36
C PRO A 148 6.11 -16.69 1.05
N ALA A 149 6.27 -15.76 1.98
CA ALA A 149 5.78 -15.93 3.34
C ALA A 149 4.26 -16.16 3.41
N TYR A 150 3.47 -15.38 2.66
CA TYR A 150 2.00 -15.58 2.62
C TYR A 150 1.62 -16.88 1.93
N SER A 151 2.29 -17.22 0.83
CA SER A 151 2.05 -18.49 0.14
C SER A 151 2.27 -19.70 1.05
N GLU A 152 3.32 -19.69 1.84
CA GLU A 152 3.59 -20.75 2.82
C GLU A 152 2.55 -20.76 3.95
N MET A 153 2.14 -19.59 4.46
CA MET A 153 1.13 -19.50 5.51
C MET A 153 -0.23 -20.02 5.05
N VAL A 154 -0.63 -19.70 3.80
CA VAL A 154 -1.86 -20.24 3.20
C VAL A 154 -1.77 -21.75 3.05
N LYS A 155 -0.66 -22.27 2.51
CA LYS A 155 -0.44 -23.73 2.37
C LYS A 155 -0.48 -24.46 3.71
N ARG A 156 0.09 -23.87 4.76
CA ARG A 156 0.10 -24.42 6.12
C ARG A 156 -1.20 -24.16 6.88
N GLN A 157 -2.16 -23.48 6.26
CA GLN A 157 -3.42 -23.09 6.91
C GLN A 157 -3.23 -22.30 8.21
N THR A 158 -2.20 -21.48 8.29
CA THR A 158 -1.92 -20.64 9.47
C THR A 158 -2.53 -19.26 9.38
N LEU A 159 -3.13 -18.92 8.24
CA LEU A 159 -3.95 -17.73 8.05
C LEU A 159 -5.14 -18.00 7.12
N LYS A 160 -6.19 -17.20 7.31
CA LYS A 160 -7.37 -17.16 6.46
C LYS A 160 -7.50 -15.78 5.83
N ILE A 161 -7.63 -15.72 4.51
CA ILE A 161 -7.87 -14.46 3.77
C ILE A 161 -9.35 -14.13 3.86
N ILE A 162 -9.66 -12.85 4.09
CA ILE A 162 -11.00 -12.30 4.10
C ILE A 162 -11.25 -11.62 2.75
N PRO A 163 -12.16 -12.13 1.91
CA PRO A 163 -12.47 -11.52 0.63
C PRO A 163 -13.33 -10.26 0.81
N LEU A 164 -13.29 -9.38 -0.17
CA LEU A 164 -14.28 -8.33 -0.34
C LEU A 164 -15.47 -8.91 -1.11
N ASP A 165 -16.67 -8.62 -0.67
CA ASP A 165 -17.86 -8.98 -1.44
C ASP A 165 -18.08 -8.05 -2.64
N ALA A 166 -18.94 -8.47 -3.58
CA ALA A 166 -19.19 -7.71 -4.81
C ALA A 166 -19.74 -6.29 -4.55
N ALA A 167 -20.51 -6.11 -3.48
CA ALA A 167 -21.07 -4.80 -3.13
C ALA A 167 -19.98 -3.85 -2.61
N GLY A 168 -19.10 -4.34 -1.74
CA GLY A 168 -17.93 -3.60 -1.26
C GLY A 168 -16.99 -3.22 -2.39
N VAL A 169 -16.75 -4.15 -3.30
CA VAL A 169 -15.97 -3.93 -4.53
C VAL A 169 -16.55 -2.80 -5.36
N GLN A 170 -17.84 -2.83 -5.69
CA GLN A 170 -18.52 -1.81 -6.46
C GLN A 170 -18.51 -0.44 -5.76
N ALA A 171 -18.69 -0.42 -4.44
CA ALA A 171 -18.66 0.81 -3.66
C ALA A 171 -17.26 1.44 -3.64
N LEU A 172 -16.21 0.64 -3.54
CA LEU A 172 -14.82 1.11 -3.65
C LEU A 172 -14.52 1.65 -5.06
N GLN A 173 -14.99 0.99 -6.12
CA GLN A 173 -14.83 1.46 -7.50
C GLN A 173 -15.50 2.80 -7.74
N LYS A 174 -16.73 3.00 -7.23
CA LYS A 174 -17.44 4.28 -7.34
C LYS A 174 -16.71 5.41 -6.61
N ARG A 175 -16.08 5.10 -5.48
CA ARG A 175 -15.35 6.08 -4.67
C ARG A 175 -13.99 6.45 -5.26
N SER A 176 -13.38 5.53 -6.00
CA SER A 176 -12.05 5.70 -6.62
C SER A 176 -12.01 5.09 -8.03
N PRO A 177 -12.77 5.63 -9.00
CA PRO A 177 -12.99 5.00 -10.30
C PRO A 177 -11.73 4.85 -11.16
N ARG A 178 -10.66 5.59 -10.87
CA ARG A 178 -9.40 5.53 -11.62
C ARG A 178 -8.30 4.72 -10.91
N LYS A 179 -8.58 4.12 -9.75
CA LYS A 179 -7.52 3.79 -8.77
C LYS A 179 -7.47 2.37 -8.27
N MET A 180 -8.50 1.58 -8.50
CA MET A 180 -8.54 0.19 -8.08
C MET A 180 -9.04 -0.69 -9.21
N PHE A 181 -8.19 -1.57 -9.72
CA PHE A 181 -8.61 -2.71 -10.53
C PHE A 181 -8.93 -3.86 -9.59
N LEU A 182 -10.15 -4.37 -9.72
CA LEU A 182 -10.61 -5.51 -8.96
C LEU A 182 -10.63 -6.68 -9.92
N ARG A 183 -9.81 -7.66 -9.67
CA ARG A 183 -9.92 -8.98 -10.29
C ARG A 183 -10.44 -9.94 -9.26
N ASP A 184 -11.50 -10.66 -9.63
CA ASP A 184 -12.04 -11.82 -8.94
C ASP A 184 -11.56 -12.02 -7.50
N GLU A 185 -12.22 -11.36 -6.53
CA GLU A 185 -12.01 -11.49 -5.08
C GLU A 185 -10.77 -10.79 -4.47
N HIS A 186 -9.98 -10.04 -5.25
CA HIS A 186 -8.81 -9.32 -4.74
C HIS A 186 -8.83 -7.86 -5.14
N VAL A 187 -8.39 -6.99 -4.24
CA VAL A 187 -8.20 -5.55 -4.53
C VAL A 187 -6.78 -5.35 -5.04
N ASP A 188 -6.65 -5.13 -6.34
CA ASP A 188 -5.39 -4.68 -6.92
C ASP A 188 -5.14 -3.22 -6.54
N VAL A 189 -4.22 -2.99 -5.65
CA VAL A 189 -3.75 -1.66 -5.29
C VAL A 189 -2.52 -1.32 -6.13
N TYR A 190 -2.66 -0.40 -6.98
CA TYR A 190 -1.77 0.21 -7.98
C TYR A 190 -0.27 -0.03 -7.97
N SER A 191 0.26 0.16 -9.19
CA SER A 191 1.67 0.08 -9.53
C SER A 191 2.54 0.84 -8.53
N LEU A 192 3.54 0.13 -8.02
CA LEU A 192 4.62 0.73 -7.30
C LEU A 192 5.40 1.61 -8.26
N VAL A 193 5.46 2.90 -7.98
CA VAL A 193 6.13 3.91 -8.80
C VAL A 193 7.49 4.22 -8.18
N ALA A 194 8.56 4.09 -8.94
CA ALA A 194 9.83 4.65 -8.55
C ALA A 194 9.81 6.17 -8.78
N LEU A 195 10.16 6.91 -7.77
CA LEU A 195 10.23 8.35 -7.79
C LEU A 195 11.68 8.78 -7.72
N ALA A 196 12.06 9.76 -8.53
CA ALA A 196 13.35 10.38 -8.47
C ALA A 196 13.23 11.90 -8.40
N ARG A 197 14.17 12.53 -7.73
CA ARG A 197 14.44 13.95 -7.83
C ARG A 197 15.48 14.14 -8.93
N LEU A 198 15.04 14.51 -10.13
CA LEU A 198 15.98 14.81 -11.20
C LEU A 198 16.51 16.24 -11.04
N ARG A 199 17.78 16.38 -10.68
CA ARG A 199 18.58 17.56 -10.96
C ARG A 199 19.22 17.37 -12.33
N LEU A 200 18.43 17.36 -13.41
CA LEU A 200 18.97 17.37 -14.75
C LEU A 200 18.52 18.68 -15.45
N PRO A 201 19.48 19.55 -15.81
CA PRO A 201 19.14 20.84 -16.44
C PRO A 201 18.53 20.71 -17.85
N HIS A 202 18.43 19.50 -18.42
CA HIS A 202 18.14 19.32 -19.85
C HIS A 202 16.99 18.33 -20.19
N LEU A 203 16.23 17.79 -19.24
CA LEU A 203 15.06 16.97 -19.58
C LEU A 203 13.81 17.82 -19.64
N LYS A 204 13.32 18.03 -20.86
CA LYS A 204 11.99 18.58 -21.14
C LYS A 204 10.91 17.76 -20.41
N ARG A 205 9.93 18.43 -19.84
CA ARG A 205 8.75 17.87 -19.20
C ARG A 205 8.19 16.70 -20.04
N CYS A 206 8.29 15.49 -19.55
CA CYS A 206 7.40 14.44 -20.01
C CYS A 206 6.01 14.79 -19.48
N ALA A 207 5.15 15.27 -20.37
CA ALA A 207 3.75 15.44 -20.11
C ALA A 207 3.17 14.05 -19.75
N LEU A 208 2.46 13.97 -18.62
CA LEU A 208 1.54 12.86 -18.37
C LEU A 208 0.54 12.89 -19.52
N HIS A 209 0.71 11.98 -20.48
CA HIS A 209 -0.25 11.81 -21.53
C HIS A 209 -1.51 11.20 -20.92
N ASP A 210 -2.58 11.99 -20.88
CA ASP A 210 -3.93 11.49 -20.70
C ASP A 210 -4.25 10.63 -21.94
N SER A 211 -4.07 9.34 -21.82
CA SER A 211 -4.66 8.39 -22.78
C SER A 211 -6.02 7.97 -22.25
N HIS A 212 -7.03 8.34 -23.01
CA HIS A 212 -8.45 8.02 -22.88
C HIS A 212 -8.75 6.54 -22.66
#